data_2f290dff954dda8ba02e8b1660bb86da
#
_entry.id   2f290dff954dda8ba02e8b1660bb86da
#
_cell.length_a   1.000
_cell.length_b   1.000
_cell.length_c   1.000
_cell.angle_alpha   90.00
_cell.angle_beta   90.00
_cell.angle_gamma   90.00
#
_symmetry.space_group_name_H-M   'P 1'
#
loop_
_entity.id
_entity.type
_entity.pdbx_description
1 polymer ?
#
loop_
_entity_poly.entity_id
_entity_poly.type
_entity_poly.pdbx_seq_one_letter_code
_entity_poly.pdbx_strand_id
1 'polypeptide(L)'
;MRTRTILLVVNAAGVLALAAVLVAQAADPLFGTWKTVPAKSTYSPGPAPKNNTKKYEPYKGGVKAQQDLVTAKGETRHVEVTGAFDGKDYPGTGNPEVDTYSFQRVDAHNYVVTQKKGGKVTITSKMKIAADGKSRVVTQTGTDTQGRAVNNSVYWEKVTQ
;
A
#
# COMPACT_ATOMS: atom_id res chain seq x y z
N MET A 1 62.77 23.56 56.24
CA MET A 1 62.53 23.28 54.80
C MET A 1 61.34 22.36 54.71
N ARG A 2 60.18 22.86 54.27
CA ARG A 2 58.95 22.07 54.10
C ARG A 2 58.70 21.89 52.56
N THR A 3 58.92 20.69 52.06
CA THR A 3 58.67 20.33 50.68
C THR A 3 57.15 20.06 50.47
N ARG A 4 56.49 20.89 49.63
CA ARG A 4 55.09 20.69 49.24
C ARG A 4 55.06 19.81 47.99
N THR A 5 54.50 18.64 48.17
CA THR A 5 54.19 17.74 47.05
C THR A 5 52.87 18.16 46.42
N ILE A 6 52.91 18.53 45.15
CA ILE A 6 51.72 18.88 44.34
C ILE A 6 51.22 17.60 43.71
N LEU A 7 50.03 17.15 44.11
CA LEU A 7 49.31 16.05 43.43
C LEU A 7 48.61 16.61 42.20
N LEU A 8 49.04 16.14 41.02
CA LEU A 8 48.35 16.35 39.76
C LEU A 8 47.20 15.33 39.66
N VAL A 9 45.97 15.80 39.71
CA VAL A 9 44.77 14.99 39.41
C VAL A 9 44.52 15.08 37.91
N VAL A 10 44.78 14.03 37.18
CA VAL A 10 44.42 13.91 35.76
C VAL A 10 42.98 13.45 35.66
N ASN A 11 42.07 14.39 35.28
CA ASN A 11 40.69 14.08 34.95
C ASN A 11 40.65 13.46 33.52
N ALA A 12 40.48 12.18 33.44
CA ALA A 12 40.14 11.51 32.17
C ALA A 12 38.64 11.67 31.89
N ALA A 13 38.30 12.67 31.11
CA ALA A 13 36.95 12.82 30.56
C ALA A 13 36.73 11.77 29.46
N GLY A 14 36.02 10.71 29.82
CA GLY A 14 35.58 9.71 28.85
C GLY A 14 34.54 10.30 27.90
N VAL A 15 34.90 10.46 26.63
CA VAL A 15 33.98 10.81 25.55
C VAL A 15 33.22 9.54 25.21
N LEU A 16 31.99 9.39 25.72
CA LEU A 16 31.04 8.39 25.22
C LEU A 16 30.54 8.87 23.85
N ALA A 17 31.08 8.31 22.78
CA ALA A 17 30.53 8.46 21.44
C ALA A 17 29.23 7.65 21.36
N LEU A 18 28.08 8.32 21.46
CA LEU A 18 26.78 7.75 21.12
C LEU A 18 26.76 7.52 19.60
N ALA A 19 27.03 6.31 19.16
CA ALA A 19 26.75 5.89 17.79
C ALA A 19 25.23 5.83 17.61
N ALA A 20 24.63 6.87 17.05
CA ALA A 20 23.26 6.84 16.59
C ALA A 20 23.16 5.84 15.43
N VAL A 21 22.67 4.65 15.70
CA VAL A 21 22.29 3.68 14.65
C VAL A 21 21.06 4.24 13.95
N LEU A 22 21.28 4.87 12.81
CA LEU A 22 20.23 5.21 11.86
C LEU A 22 19.68 3.89 11.30
N VAL A 23 18.66 3.36 11.95
CA VAL A 23 17.84 2.29 11.35
C VAL A 23 17.12 2.95 10.18
N ALA A 24 17.62 2.73 8.96
CA ALA A 24 16.91 3.10 7.76
C ALA A 24 15.55 2.38 7.81
N GLN A 25 14.48 3.13 8.05
CA GLN A 25 13.14 2.59 8.06
C GLN A 25 12.87 2.12 6.64
N ALA A 26 12.77 0.80 6.45
CA ALA A 26 12.49 0.22 5.14
C ALA A 26 11.22 0.88 4.59
N ALA A 27 11.30 1.36 3.35
CA ALA A 27 10.15 1.98 2.71
C ALA A 27 8.99 0.98 2.69
N ASP A 28 7.78 1.45 3.03
CA ASP A 28 6.57 0.63 3.01
C ASP A 28 6.44 -0.09 1.65
N PRO A 29 6.40 -1.43 1.63
CA PRO A 29 6.41 -2.20 0.39
C PRO A 29 5.18 -1.95 -0.49
N LEU A 30 4.09 -1.37 0.05
CA LEU A 30 2.92 -0.97 -0.72
C LEU A 30 3.25 0.10 -1.75
N PHE A 31 4.09 1.09 -1.41
CA PHE A 31 4.33 2.25 -2.26
C PHE A 31 5.12 1.91 -3.51
N GLY A 32 4.75 2.54 -4.62
CA GLY A 32 5.28 2.33 -5.96
C GLY A 32 4.19 2.00 -6.98
N THR A 33 4.63 1.68 -8.19
CA THR A 33 3.74 1.34 -9.31
C THR A 33 3.65 -0.16 -9.47
N TRP A 34 2.42 -0.64 -9.68
CA TRP A 34 2.07 -2.05 -9.78
C TRP A 34 1.30 -2.31 -11.06
N LYS A 35 1.62 -3.39 -11.75
CA LYS A 35 0.93 -3.83 -12.96
C LYS A 35 0.41 -5.24 -12.81
N THR A 36 -0.81 -5.51 -13.28
CA THR A 36 -1.37 -6.87 -13.29
C THR A 36 -0.65 -7.78 -14.25
N VAL A 37 -0.58 -9.07 -13.91
CA VAL A 37 -0.10 -10.15 -14.77
C VAL A 37 -1.28 -11.08 -15.04
N PRO A 38 -2.01 -10.89 -16.16
CA PRO A 38 -3.23 -11.65 -16.43
C PRO A 38 -3.01 -13.17 -16.47
N ALA A 39 -1.87 -13.63 -17.00
CA ALA A 39 -1.53 -15.06 -17.08
C ALA A 39 -1.39 -15.74 -15.71
N LYS A 40 -1.18 -14.96 -14.62
CA LYS A 40 -1.07 -15.44 -13.24
C LYS A 40 -2.32 -15.09 -12.41
N SER A 41 -3.40 -14.64 -13.06
CA SER A 41 -4.59 -14.11 -12.40
C SER A 41 -5.84 -14.88 -12.83
N THR A 42 -6.82 -14.92 -11.91
CA THR A 42 -8.16 -15.45 -12.19
C THR A 42 -9.20 -14.36 -11.93
N TYR A 43 -10.19 -14.29 -12.81
CA TYR A 43 -11.28 -13.31 -12.73
C TYR A 43 -12.63 -14.03 -12.80
N SER A 44 -13.49 -13.76 -11.82
CA SER A 44 -14.86 -14.28 -11.77
C SER A 44 -15.78 -13.17 -11.23
N PRO A 45 -16.79 -12.72 -12.00
CA PRO A 45 -16.99 -13.03 -13.41
C PRO A 45 -15.94 -12.35 -14.30
N GLY A 46 -15.42 -13.09 -15.29
CA GLY A 46 -14.53 -12.51 -16.30
C GLY A 46 -15.28 -11.56 -17.26
N PRO A 47 -14.59 -11.04 -18.26
CA PRO A 47 -13.18 -11.25 -18.58
C PRO A 47 -12.22 -10.32 -17.83
N ALA A 48 -10.91 -10.64 -17.91
CA ALA A 48 -9.84 -9.78 -17.38
C ALA A 48 -9.81 -8.40 -18.08
N PRO A 49 -9.40 -7.34 -17.40
CA PRO A 49 -9.13 -6.06 -18.05
C PRO A 49 -7.95 -6.17 -19.01
N LYS A 50 -7.97 -5.36 -20.08
CA LYS A 50 -6.88 -5.29 -21.08
C LYS A 50 -5.60 -4.68 -20.49
N ASN A 51 -5.74 -3.72 -19.57
CA ASN A 51 -4.64 -3.13 -18.82
C ASN A 51 -5.12 -2.71 -17.44
N ASN A 52 -4.26 -2.85 -16.45
CA ASN A 52 -4.56 -2.37 -15.10
C ASN A 52 -3.24 -2.07 -14.39
N THR A 53 -3.02 -0.80 -14.10
CA THR A 53 -1.85 -0.28 -13.40
C THR A 53 -2.32 0.50 -12.17
N LYS A 54 -1.67 0.30 -11.04
CA LYS A 54 -1.95 1.06 -9.80
C LYS A 54 -0.67 1.68 -9.27
N LYS A 55 -0.75 2.94 -8.89
CA LYS A 55 0.31 3.66 -8.18
C LYS A 55 -0.15 3.99 -6.77
N TYR A 56 0.70 3.73 -5.80
CA TYR A 56 0.50 4.11 -4.41
C TYR A 56 1.64 5.01 -3.97
N GLU A 57 1.31 6.15 -3.39
CA GLU A 57 2.24 7.14 -2.87
C GLU A 57 1.88 7.50 -1.43
N PRO A 58 2.86 7.81 -0.56
CA PRO A 58 2.57 8.34 0.76
C PRO A 58 1.90 9.71 0.63
N TYR A 59 0.84 9.93 1.42
CA TYR A 59 0.10 11.19 1.41
C TYR A 59 -0.44 11.49 2.81
N LYS A 60 0.02 12.57 3.45
CA LYS A 60 -0.46 13.07 4.75
C LYS A 60 -0.61 11.97 5.82
N GLY A 61 0.39 11.09 5.95
CA GLY A 61 0.35 9.95 6.88
C GLY A 61 -0.51 8.76 6.44
N GLY A 62 -1.10 8.83 5.27
CA GLY A 62 -1.89 7.77 4.63
C GLY A 62 -1.38 7.46 3.23
N VAL A 63 -2.31 7.32 2.29
CA VAL A 63 -2.04 6.88 0.92
C VAL A 63 -2.78 7.74 -0.10
N LYS A 64 -2.12 8.06 -1.19
CA LYS A 64 -2.72 8.42 -2.48
C LYS A 64 -2.64 7.21 -3.39
N ALA A 65 -3.79 6.69 -3.82
CA ALA A 65 -3.88 5.58 -4.74
C ALA A 65 -4.45 6.08 -6.08
N GLN A 66 -3.76 5.77 -7.16
CA GLN A 66 -4.18 6.05 -8.53
C GLN A 66 -4.26 4.74 -9.31
N GLN A 67 -5.25 4.59 -10.18
CA GLN A 67 -5.40 3.41 -11.01
C GLN A 67 -5.74 3.82 -12.43
N ASP A 68 -4.98 3.31 -13.38
CA ASP A 68 -5.27 3.37 -14.81
C ASP A 68 -5.74 2.00 -15.27
N LEU A 69 -6.97 1.93 -15.72
CA LEU A 69 -7.64 0.71 -16.10
C LEU A 69 -8.18 0.81 -17.52
N VAL A 70 -7.90 -0.17 -18.36
CA VAL A 70 -8.61 -0.39 -19.61
C VAL A 70 -9.47 -1.66 -19.43
N THR A 71 -10.78 -1.50 -19.41
CA THR A 71 -11.71 -2.62 -19.23
C THR A 71 -11.61 -3.62 -20.39
N ALA A 72 -12.18 -4.79 -20.22
CA ALA A 72 -12.25 -5.79 -21.30
C ALA A 72 -12.95 -5.24 -22.56
N LYS A 73 -13.92 -4.33 -22.39
CA LYS A 73 -14.63 -3.65 -23.48
C LYS A 73 -13.81 -2.54 -24.14
N GLY A 74 -12.67 -2.11 -23.53
CA GLY A 74 -11.81 -1.06 -24.05
C GLY A 74 -12.09 0.33 -23.45
N GLU A 75 -12.97 0.45 -22.45
CA GLU A 75 -13.21 1.68 -21.74
C GLU A 75 -11.99 2.02 -20.87
N THR A 76 -11.51 3.25 -20.96
CA THR A 76 -10.43 3.76 -20.10
C THR A 76 -11.02 4.41 -18.85
N ARG A 77 -10.48 4.08 -17.68
CA ARG A 77 -10.84 4.69 -16.40
C ARG A 77 -9.56 5.13 -15.69
N HIS A 78 -9.58 6.36 -15.18
CA HIS A 78 -8.56 6.88 -14.26
C HIS A 78 -9.22 7.08 -12.90
N VAL A 79 -8.83 6.26 -11.92
CA VAL A 79 -9.38 6.29 -10.57
C VAL A 79 -8.37 6.93 -9.64
N GLU A 80 -8.83 7.85 -8.78
CA GLU A 80 -8.00 8.46 -7.76
C GLU A 80 -8.73 8.46 -6.41
N VAL A 81 -8.00 8.16 -5.34
CA VAL A 81 -8.46 8.26 -3.97
C VAL A 81 -7.30 8.59 -3.03
N THR A 82 -7.55 9.42 -2.04
CA THR A 82 -6.63 9.69 -0.92
C THR A 82 -7.30 9.31 0.37
N GLY A 83 -6.58 8.68 1.29
CA GLY A 83 -7.13 8.27 2.59
C GLY A 83 -6.06 7.83 3.57
N ALA A 84 -6.45 7.66 4.83
CA ALA A 84 -5.60 7.07 5.86
C ALA A 84 -5.84 5.54 5.95
N PHE A 85 -4.95 4.85 6.64
CA PHE A 85 -5.09 3.40 6.90
C PHE A 85 -5.91 3.13 8.18
N ASP A 86 -7.00 3.88 8.39
CA ASP A 86 -7.83 3.87 9.60
C ASP A 86 -9.18 3.17 9.43
N GLY A 87 -9.43 2.59 8.26
CA GLY A 87 -10.66 1.89 7.94
C GLY A 87 -11.88 2.79 7.70
N LYS A 88 -11.73 4.12 7.74
CA LYS A 88 -12.81 5.05 7.41
C LYS A 88 -13.02 5.16 5.91
N ASP A 89 -14.19 5.65 5.52
CA ASP A 89 -14.57 5.84 4.13
C ASP A 89 -14.03 7.15 3.58
N TYR A 90 -13.37 7.08 2.43
CA TYR A 90 -12.81 8.21 1.69
C TYR A 90 -13.42 8.26 0.29
N PRO A 91 -13.85 9.43 -0.19
CA PRO A 91 -14.40 9.55 -1.52
C PRO A 91 -13.33 9.27 -2.58
N GLY A 92 -13.73 8.52 -3.60
CA GLY A 92 -12.90 8.27 -4.79
C GLY A 92 -13.54 8.88 -6.03
N THR A 93 -12.74 9.06 -7.06
CA THR A 93 -13.18 9.58 -8.36
C THR A 93 -12.83 8.62 -9.49
N GLY A 94 -13.48 8.74 -10.65
CA GLY A 94 -13.14 8.03 -11.87
C GLY A 94 -13.64 6.58 -11.98
N ASN A 95 -14.30 6.03 -10.95
CA ASN A 95 -14.99 4.74 -11.03
C ASN A 95 -16.49 4.94 -10.78
N PRO A 96 -17.36 4.80 -11.80
CA PRO A 96 -18.79 5.00 -11.65
C PRO A 96 -19.47 3.96 -10.73
N GLU A 97 -18.81 2.85 -10.45
CA GLU A 97 -19.32 1.75 -9.64
C GLU A 97 -18.94 1.86 -8.16
N VAL A 98 -18.14 2.89 -7.78
CA VAL A 98 -17.63 3.06 -6.41
C VAL A 98 -17.67 4.52 -6.01
N ASP A 99 -18.25 4.81 -4.86
CA ASP A 99 -18.31 6.16 -4.30
C ASP A 99 -17.18 6.38 -3.28
N THR A 100 -16.94 5.36 -2.43
CA THR A 100 -15.95 5.46 -1.36
C THR A 100 -15.06 4.23 -1.27
N TYR A 101 -13.88 4.46 -0.76
CA TYR A 101 -12.87 3.44 -0.45
C TYR A 101 -12.49 3.56 1.02
N SER A 102 -12.25 2.44 1.68
CA SER A 102 -11.57 2.43 2.98
C SER A 102 -10.29 1.62 2.87
N PHE A 103 -9.26 2.06 3.61
CA PHE A 103 -7.97 1.41 3.64
C PHE A 103 -7.65 0.98 5.07
N GLN A 104 -7.22 -0.27 5.23
CA GLN A 104 -6.75 -0.80 6.50
C GLN A 104 -5.40 -1.47 6.29
N ARG A 105 -4.41 -1.09 7.10
CA ARG A 105 -3.15 -1.82 7.19
C ARG A 105 -3.31 -2.88 8.26
N VAL A 106 -3.15 -4.15 7.91
CA VAL A 106 -3.16 -5.27 8.86
C VAL A 106 -1.75 -5.44 9.44
N ASP A 107 -0.75 -5.44 8.57
CA ASP A 107 0.68 -5.43 8.91
C ASP A 107 1.50 -4.82 7.76
N ALA A 108 2.83 -4.96 7.79
CA ALA A 108 3.72 -4.39 6.79
C ALA A 108 3.49 -4.92 5.36
N HIS A 109 2.92 -6.11 5.21
CA HIS A 109 2.71 -6.78 3.92
C HIS A 109 1.25 -7.07 3.59
N ASN A 110 0.32 -6.84 4.54
CA ASN A 110 -1.08 -7.19 4.38
C ASN A 110 -1.97 -5.95 4.53
N TYR A 111 -2.84 -5.72 3.55
CA TYR A 111 -3.76 -4.60 3.50
C TYR A 111 -5.15 -5.07 3.10
N VAL A 112 -6.16 -4.37 3.58
CA VAL A 112 -7.56 -4.54 3.16
C VAL A 112 -8.06 -3.24 2.59
N VAL A 113 -8.68 -3.31 1.41
CA VAL A 113 -9.36 -2.18 0.77
C VAL A 113 -10.81 -2.57 0.53
N THR A 114 -11.73 -1.78 1.06
CA THR A 114 -13.17 -1.97 0.86
C THR A 114 -13.71 -0.90 -0.07
N GLN A 115 -14.51 -1.30 -1.04
CA GLN A 115 -15.20 -0.42 -1.98
C GLN A 115 -16.68 -0.40 -1.65
N LYS A 116 -17.29 0.79 -1.70
CA LYS A 116 -18.72 0.97 -1.42
C LYS A 116 -19.40 1.78 -2.52
N LYS A 117 -20.66 1.43 -2.78
CA LYS A 117 -21.59 2.17 -3.64
C LYS A 117 -22.89 2.42 -2.88
N GLY A 118 -23.33 3.67 -2.77
CA GLY A 118 -24.52 4.04 -2.00
C GLY A 118 -24.43 3.60 -0.54
N GLY A 119 -23.23 3.65 0.08
CA GLY A 119 -22.97 3.20 1.45
C GLY A 119 -22.89 1.68 1.64
N LYS A 120 -23.18 0.87 0.61
CA LYS A 120 -23.11 -0.60 0.67
C LYS A 120 -21.75 -1.09 0.19
N VAL A 121 -21.18 -2.06 0.91
CA VAL A 121 -19.95 -2.75 0.47
C VAL A 121 -20.26 -3.52 -0.81
N THR A 122 -19.47 -3.25 -1.85
CA THR A 122 -19.52 -4.00 -3.11
C THR A 122 -18.36 -4.99 -3.21
N ILE A 123 -17.13 -4.53 -2.99
CA ILE A 123 -15.93 -5.37 -3.11
C ILE A 123 -15.04 -5.18 -1.88
N THR A 124 -14.57 -6.29 -1.33
CA THR A 124 -13.48 -6.34 -0.36
C THR A 124 -12.25 -6.94 -1.03
N SER A 125 -11.15 -6.20 -1.02
CA SER A 125 -9.86 -6.60 -1.57
C SER A 125 -8.89 -6.86 -0.43
N LYS A 126 -8.40 -8.10 -0.31
CA LYS A 126 -7.29 -8.46 0.60
C LYS A 126 -6.02 -8.54 -0.21
N MET A 127 -5.03 -7.75 0.16
CA MET A 127 -3.75 -7.65 -0.52
C MET A 127 -2.66 -8.29 0.33
N LYS A 128 -1.89 -9.19 -0.26
CA LYS A 128 -0.69 -9.80 0.35
C LYS A 128 0.52 -9.51 -0.53
N ILE A 129 1.46 -8.72 -0.01
CA ILE A 129 2.72 -8.37 -0.67
C ILE A 129 3.77 -9.41 -0.30
N ALA A 130 4.53 -9.89 -1.27
CA ALA A 130 5.65 -10.80 -1.03
C ALA A 130 6.74 -10.15 -0.16
N ALA A 131 7.52 -10.95 0.55
CA ALA A 131 8.55 -10.46 1.47
C ALA A 131 9.62 -9.60 0.77
N ASP A 132 9.90 -9.85 -0.51
CA ASP A 132 10.82 -9.07 -1.32
C ASP A 132 10.24 -7.73 -1.84
N GLY A 133 8.95 -7.48 -1.59
CA GLY A 133 8.23 -6.28 -2.01
C GLY A 133 8.02 -6.16 -3.53
N LYS A 134 8.33 -7.19 -4.33
CA LYS A 134 8.31 -7.12 -5.80
C LYS A 134 7.04 -7.65 -6.45
N SER A 135 6.27 -8.44 -5.72
CA SER A 135 5.01 -8.98 -6.19
C SER A 135 3.94 -8.97 -5.11
N ARG A 136 2.68 -9.08 -5.50
CA ARG A 136 1.55 -9.20 -4.58
C ARG A 136 0.40 -9.97 -5.21
N VAL A 137 -0.40 -10.60 -4.36
CA VAL A 137 -1.71 -11.17 -4.73
C VAL A 137 -2.79 -10.33 -4.08
N VAL A 138 -3.83 -10.01 -4.84
CA VAL A 138 -5.02 -9.31 -4.36
C VAL A 138 -6.22 -10.22 -4.59
N THR A 139 -6.80 -10.75 -3.52
CA THR A 139 -8.07 -11.47 -3.56
C THR A 139 -9.21 -10.46 -3.43
N GLN A 140 -10.16 -10.49 -4.35
CA GLN A 140 -11.33 -9.61 -4.35
C GLN A 140 -12.59 -10.45 -4.24
N THR A 141 -13.41 -10.17 -3.25
CA THR A 141 -14.69 -10.84 -3.03
C THR A 141 -15.79 -9.82 -2.82
N GLY A 142 -17.01 -10.19 -3.19
CA GLY A 142 -18.18 -9.33 -2.97
C GLY A 142 -19.23 -9.52 -4.05
N THR A 143 -20.01 -8.47 -4.25
CA THR A 143 -21.08 -8.42 -5.27
C THR A 143 -20.94 -7.10 -6.00
N ASP A 144 -20.84 -7.14 -7.32
CA ASP A 144 -20.76 -5.94 -8.13
C ASP A 144 -22.10 -5.18 -8.20
N THR A 145 -22.10 -4.01 -8.83
CA THR A 145 -23.29 -3.17 -8.96
C THR A 145 -24.38 -3.77 -9.84
N GLN A 146 -24.08 -4.87 -10.56
CA GLN A 146 -25.02 -5.66 -11.37
C GLN A 146 -25.58 -6.87 -10.60
N GLY A 147 -25.23 -7.05 -9.33
CA GLY A 147 -25.65 -8.16 -8.51
C GLY A 147 -24.87 -9.47 -8.74
N ARG A 148 -23.78 -9.45 -9.48
CA ARG A 148 -22.97 -10.64 -9.77
C ARG A 148 -21.94 -10.87 -8.68
N ALA A 149 -21.78 -12.12 -8.24
CA ALA A 149 -20.73 -12.47 -7.30
C ALA A 149 -19.34 -12.29 -7.93
N VAL A 150 -18.46 -11.60 -7.21
CA VAL A 150 -17.07 -11.37 -7.60
C VAL A 150 -16.16 -12.24 -6.75
N ASN A 151 -15.28 -12.99 -7.39
CA ASN A 151 -14.23 -13.78 -6.75
C ASN A 151 -12.99 -13.78 -7.63
N ASN A 152 -12.13 -12.77 -7.47
CA ASN A 152 -10.91 -12.61 -8.23
C ASN A 152 -9.69 -12.96 -7.40
N SER A 153 -8.67 -13.54 -8.04
CA SER A 153 -7.31 -13.61 -7.50
C SER A 153 -6.36 -12.99 -8.51
N VAL A 154 -5.89 -11.78 -8.22
CA VAL A 154 -5.14 -10.97 -9.17
C VAL A 154 -3.70 -10.87 -8.72
N TYR A 155 -2.79 -11.32 -9.58
CA TYR A 155 -1.36 -11.23 -9.37
C TYR A 155 -0.82 -9.93 -9.98
N TRP A 156 0.04 -9.24 -9.21
CA TRP A 156 0.65 -7.97 -9.59
C TRP A 156 2.16 -8.04 -9.42
N GLU A 157 2.87 -7.40 -10.31
CA GLU A 157 4.29 -7.16 -10.21
C GLU A 157 4.57 -5.67 -10.04
N LYS A 158 5.55 -5.35 -9.18
CA LYS A 158 6.02 -3.97 -9.03
C LYS A 158 6.83 -3.57 -10.25
N VAL A 159 6.51 -2.42 -10.83
CA VAL A 159 7.28 -1.85 -11.92
C VAL A 159 8.55 -1.27 -11.34
N THR A 160 9.71 -1.82 -11.72
CA THR A 160 11.02 -1.22 -11.43
C THR A 160 11.24 -0.04 -12.36
N GLN A 161 11.60 1.10 -11.78
CA GLN A 161 12.07 2.26 -12.55
C GLN A 161 13.48 2.02 -13.04
#